data_e8040bedd4c7531eeb26ede857b8b1df
#
_entry.id   e8040bedd4c7531eeb26ede857b8b1df
#
_cell.length_a   1.000
_cell.length_b   1.000
_cell.length_c   1.000
_cell.angle_alpha   90.00
_cell.angle_beta   90.00
_cell.angle_gamma   90.00
#
_symmetry.space_group_name_H-M   'P 1'
#
loop_
_entity.id
_entity.type
_entity.pdbx_description
1 polymer ?
#
loop_
_entity_poly.entity_id
_entity_poly.type
_entity_poly.pdbx_seq_one_letter_code
_entity_poly.pdbx_strand_id
1 'polypeptide(L)'
;MTDFAIWADVLWTDAAREFTLLWFALALWVVLVLIRPTRSLVLRQTETGRLAISRHALHRLLEACAEQLKGVAHARAHVRKRGEKFHTTLHLKVRPYAKLDAIQGYLEQEIADIYRLNLGLPDAAGRIEIKVVGVVPEPKVF
;
A
#
# COMPACT_ATOMS: atom_id res chain seq x y z
N MET A 1 16.95 -49.71 39.65
CA MET A 1 17.81 -48.97 38.67
C MET A 1 17.18 -48.88 37.28
N THR A 2 15.99 -49.41 37.07
CA THR A 2 15.26 -49.43 35.78
C THR A 2 14.25 -48.31 35.61
N ASP A 3 13.86 -47.63 36.68
CA ASP A 3 12.80 -46.60 36.61
C ASP A 3 13.28 -45.24 36.08
N PHE A 4 14.57 -44.95 36.20
CA PHE A 4 15.13 -43.69 35.75
C PHE A 4 15.22 -43.60 34.22
N ALA A 5 15.44 -44.74 33.54
CA ALA A 5 15.52 -44.79 32.09
C ALA A 5 14.15 -44.54 31.41
N ILE A 6 13.08 -45.03 32.04
CA ILE A 6 11.72 -44.89 31.54
C ILE A 6 11.26 -43.40 31.62
N TRP A 7 11.62 -42.72 32.68
CA TRP A 7 11.29 -41.30 32.83
C TRP A 7 12.09 -40.40 31.88
N ALA A 8 13.33 -40.78 31.58
CA ALA A 8 14.15 -40.04 30.60
C ALA A 8 13.56 -40.15 29.18
N ASP A 9 13.13 -41.35 28.76
CA ASP A 9 12.55 -41.55 27.43
C ASP A 9 11.21 -40.80 27.25
N VAL A 10 10.37 -40.77 28.28
CA VAL A 10 9.09 -40.03 28.22
C VAL A 10 9.32 -38.53 28.14
N LEU A 11 10.27 -38.00 28.90
CA LEU A 11 10.60 -36.57 28.86
C LEU A 11 11.23 -36.15 27.53
N TRP A 12 12.07 -36.99 26.92
CA TRP A 12 12.69 -36.69 25.62
C TRP A 12 11.68 -36.76 24.47
N THR A 13 10.72 -37.70 24.52
CA THR A 13 9.70 -37.82 23.47
C THR A 13 8.69 -36.68 23.51
N ASP A 14 8.30 -36.20 24.67
CA ASP A 14 7.38 -35.04 24.78
C ASP A 14 8.08 -33.74 24.40
N ALA A 15 9.31 -33.50 24.84
CA ALA A 15 10.08 -32.35 24.45
C ALA A 15 10.36 -32.31 22.92
N ALA A 16 10.64 -33.47 22.32
CA ALA A 16 10.83 -33.58 20.88
C ALA A 16 9.53 -33.26 20.08
N ARG A 17 8.38 -33.68 20.59
CA ARG A 17 7.07 -33.36 19.97
C ARG A 17 6.75 -31.87 20.04
N GLU A 18 6.97 -31.26 21.18
CA GLU A 18 6.78 -29.81 21.35
C GLU A 18 7.70 -29.02 20.40
N PHE A 19 8.96 -29.47 20.28
CA PHE A 19 9.93 -28.81 19.40
C PHE A 19 9.57 -28.97 17.92
N THR A 20 9.08 -30.14 17.50
CA THR A 20 8.65 -30.34 16.09
C THR A 20 7.41 -29.54 15.76
N LEU A 21 6.43 -29.44 16.67
CA LEU A 21 5.24 -28.60 16.46
C LEU A 21 5.59 -27.13 16.33
N LEU A 22 6.53 -26.64 17.13
CA LEU A 22 7.00 -25.25 17.07
C LEU A 22 7.70 -24.94 15.75
N TRP A 23 8.53 -25.87 15.24
CA TRP A 23 9.16 -25.73 13.94
C TRP A 23 8.16 -25.80 12.79
N PHE A 24 7.14 -26.65 12.88
CA PHE A 24 6.06 -26.70 11.90
C PHE A 24 5.25 -25.41 11.89
N ALA A 25 4.92 -24.87 13.04
CA ALA A 25 4.21 -23.61 13.16
C ALA A 25 5.02 -22.45 12.58
N LEU A 26 6.33 -22.43 12.86
CA LEU A 26 7.25 -21.41 12.31
C LEU A 26 7.37 -21.53 10.78
N ALA A 27 7.54 -22.75 10.26
CA ALA A 27 7.61 -23.00 8.82
C ALA A 27 6.32 -22.58 8.12
N LEU A 28 5.17 -22.95 8.68
CA LEU A 28 3.86 -22.56 8.17
C LEU A 28 3.68 -21.05 8.18
N TRP A 29 4.13 -20.37 9.24
CA TRP A 29 4.06 -18.92 9.33
C TRP A 29 4.94 -18.23 8.29
N VAL A 30 6.17 -18.73 8.07
CA VAL A 30 7.08 -18.22 7.02
C VAL A 30 6.46 -18.43 5.65
N VAL A 31 5.89 -19.60 5.36
CA VAL A 31 5.20 -19.89 4.10
C VAL A 31 4.02 -18.94 3.89
N LEU A 32 3.20 -18.71 4.92
CA LEU A 32 2.09 -17.76 4.88
C LEU A 32 2.55 -16.31 4.61
N VAL A 33 3.69 -15.91 5.18
CA VAL A 33 4.27 -14.58 4.94
C VAL A 33 4.81 -14.46 3.52
N LEU A 34 5.44 -15.51 2.98
CA LEU A 34 5.97 -15.55 1.62
C LEU A 34 4.87 -15.62 0.54
N ILE A 35 3.75 -16.29 0.84
CA ILE A 35 2.60 -16.41 -0.07
C ILE A 35 1.70 -15.16 -0.03
N ARG A 36 1.97 -14.17 0.84
CA ARG A 36 1.20 -12.92 0.82
C ARG A 36 1.27 -12.33 -0.58
N PRO A 37 0.19 -12.43 -1.37
CA PRO A 37 0.21 -11.91 -2.72
C PRO A 37 0.39 -10.40 -2.64
N THR A 38 1.45 -9.90 -3.24
CA THR A 38 1.51 -8.48 -3.60
C THR A 38 0.30 -8.22 -4.48
N ARG A 39 -0.73 -7.60 -3.90
CA ARG A 39 -1.98 -7.32 -4.60
C ARG A 39 -1.69 -6.37 -5.75
N SER A 40 -1.33 -6.93 -6.91
CA SER A 40 -1.22 -6.18 -8.14
C SER A 40 -2.63 -5.83 -8.63
N LEU A 41 -2.83 -4.56 -8.96
CA LEU A 41 -4.06 -4.13 -9.61
C LEU A 41 -3.92 -4.44 -11.10
N VAL A 42 -4.72 -5.38 -11.58
CA VAL A 42 -4.82 -5.63 -13.02
C VAL A 42 -5.65 -4.51 -13.62
N LEU A 43 -5.03 -3.69 -14.46
CA LEU A 43 -5.65 -2.51 -15.07
C LEU A 43 -6.38 -2.88 -16.35
N ARG A 44 -5.76 -3.70 -17.19
CA ARG A 44 -6.32 -4.09 -18.47
C ARG A 44 -5.79 -5.46 -18.89
N GLN A 45 -6.67 -6.31 -19.36
CA GLN A 45 -6.32 -7.56 -19.98
C GLN A 45 -6.71 -7.46 -21.46
N THR A 46 -5.71 -7.47 -22.35
CA THR A 46 -5.89 -7.49 -23.78
C THR A 46 -5.36 -8.83 -24.29
N GLU A 47 -5.85 -9.34 -25.41
CA GLU A 47 -5.43 -10.62 -25.98
C GLU A 47 -3.91 -10.71 -26.23
N THR A 48 -3.25 -9.58 -26.45
CA THR A 48 -1.82 -9.46 -26.73
C THR A 48 -0.95 -9.18 -25.52
N GLY A 49 -1.53 -8.86 -24.32
CA GLY A 49 -0.73 -8.57 -23.13
C GLY A 49 -1.56 -8.19 -21.92
N ARG A 50 -0.94 -8.29 -20.75
CA ARG A 50 -1.53 -7.93 -19.47
C ARG A 50 -0.77 -6.75 -18.88
N LEU A 51 -1.40 -5.58 -18.83
CA LEU A 51 -0.87 -4.45 -18.11
C LEU A 51 -1.32 -4.53 -16.66
N ALA A 52 -0.38 -4.76 -15.76
CA ALA A 52 -0.61 -4.75 -14.33
C ALA A 52 0.32 -3.72 -13.69
N ILE A 53 -0.27 -2.81 -12.93
CA ILE A 53 0.48 -1.90 -12.07
C ILE A 53 0.35 -2.36 -10.62
N SER A 54 1.43 -2.32 -9.86
CA SER A 54 1.33 -2.61 -8.44
C SER A 54 0.61 -1.46 -7.74
N ARG A 55 -0.18 -1.78 -6.72
CA ARG A 55 -0.86 -0.76 -5.91
C ARG A 55 0.16 0.26 -5.34
N HIS A 56 1.31 -0.22 -4.95
CA HIS A 56 2.39 0.61 -4.41
C HIS A 56 2.92 1.59 -5.46
N ALA A 57 3.14 1.13 -6.71
CA ALA A 57 3.60 1.99 -7.80
C ALA A 57 2.57 3.09 -8.12
N LEU A 58 1.27 2.75 -8.11
CA LEU A 58 0.21 3.74 -8.32
C LEU A 58 0.16 4.77 -7.20
N HIS A 59 0.27 4.34 -5.94
CA HIS A 59 0.34 5.27 -4.81
C HIS A 59 1.53 6.23 -4.96
N ARG A 60 2.72 5.70 -5.27
CA ARG A 60 3.93 6.51 -5.44
C ARG A 60 3.81 7.51 -6.60
N LEU A 61 3.18 7.11 -7.70
CA LEU A 61 2.94 8.01 -8.84
C LEU A 61 2.06 9.19 -8.42
N LEU A 62 0.95 8.92 -7.75
CA LEU A 62 0.02 9.95 -7.29
C LEU A 62 0.62 10.86 -6.21
N GLU A 63 1.41 10.29 -5.29
CA GLU A 63 2.14 11.04 -4.28
C GLU A 63 3.16 11.99 -4.92
N ALA A 64 3.95 11.49 -5.87
CA ALA A 64 4.95 12.28 -6.58
C ALA A 64 4.31 13.43 -7.37
N CYS A 65 3.18 13.18 -8.05
CA CYS A 65 2.45 14.24 -8.76
C CYS A 65 1.94 15.33 -7.79
N ALA A 66 1.43 14.93 -6.64
CA ALA A 66 0.94 15.90 -5.66
C ALA A 66 2.08 16.70 -5.00
N GLU A 67 3.22 16.08 -4.71
CA GLU A 67 4.38 16.72 -4.09
C GLU A 67 5.11 17.71 -5.04
N GLN A 68 4.92 17.58 -6.36
CA GLN A 68 5.44 18.54 -7.33
C GLN A 68 4.73 19.89 -7.27
N LEU A 69 3.55 19.96 -6.67
CA LEU A 69 2.79 21.21 -6.58
C LEU A 69 3.39 22.15 -5.55
N LYS A 70 3.51 23.40 -5.97
CA LYS A 70 3.94 24.49 -5.09
C LYS A 70 2.94 24.66 -3.93
N GLY A 71 3.42 24.54 -2.72
CA GLY A 71 2.59 24.65 -1.52
C GLY A 71 2.24 23.29 -0.87
N VAL A 72 2.47 22.18 -1.54
CA VAL A 72 2.38 20.83 -0.95
C VAL A 72 3.73 20.47 -0.34
N ALA A 73 3.74 20.12 0.94
CA ALA A 73 4.95 19.68 1.64
C ALA A 73 5.11 18.17 1.58
N HIS A 74 4.00 17.43 1.79
CA HIS A 74 3.94 15.99 1.67
C HIS A 74 2.57 15.54 1.20
N ALA A 75 2.55 14.45 0.45
CA ALA A 75 1.32 13.80 0.01
C ALA A 75 1.36 12.30 0.33
N ARG A 76 0.21 11.74 0.70
CA ARG A 76 0.01 10.30 0.78
C ARG A 76 -1.24 9.91 0.03
N ALA A 77 -1.09 9.01 -0.91
CA ALA A 77 -2.18 8.49 -1.71
C ALA A 77 -2.69 7.16 -1.16
N HIS A 78 -3.99 6.99 -1.15
CA HIS A 78 -4.64 5.74 -0.84
C HIS A 78 -5.65 5.43 -1.92
N VAL A 79 -5.43 4.35 -2.67
CA VAL A 79 -6.28 3.93 -3.77
C VAL A 79 -6.99 2.64 -3.41
N ARG A 80 -8.32 2.65 -3.52
CA ARG A 80 -9.17 1.47 -3.35
C ARG A 80 -9.91 1.17 -4.63
N LYS A 81 -9.85 -0.06 -5.10
CA LYS A 81 -10.69 -0.53 -6.20
C LYS A 81 -12.05 -0.95 -5.65
N ARG A 82 -13.12 -0.36 -6.21
CA ARG A 82 -14.51 -0.74 -5.91
C ARG A 82 -15.23 -1.01 -7.22
N GLY A 83 -15.41 -2.30 -7.52
CA GLY A 83 -15.87 -2.73 -8.86
C GLY A 83 -14.81 -2.39 -9.92
N GLU A 84 -15.22 -1.67 -10.94
CA GLU A 84 -14.33 -1.22 -12.02
C GLU A 84 -13.71 0.17 -11.78
N LYS A 85 -14.15 0.87 -10.73
CA LYS A 85 -13.70 2.24 -10.43
C LYS A 85 -12.66 2.26 -9.31
N PHE A 86 -11.72 3.20 -9.44
CA PHE A 86 -10.70 3.47 -8.44
C PHE A 86 -11.07 4.71 -7.62
N HIS A 87 -11.30 4.51 -6.33
CA HIS A 87 -11.48 5.61 -5.39
C HIS A 87 -10.11 6.02 -4.84
N THR A 88 -9.75 7.26 -5.08
CA THR A 88 -8.48 7.82 -4.66
C THR A 88 -8.68 8.82 -3.54
N THR A 89 -8.02 8.60 -2.41
CA THR A 89 -7.98 9.55 -1.30
C THR A 89 -6.55 10.05 -1.16
N LEU A 90 -6.38 11.36 -1.25
CA LEU A 90 -5.09 12.04 -1.05
C LEU A 90 -5.09 12.75 0.30
N HIS A 91 -4.11 12.45 1.12
CA HIS A 91 -3.83 13.16 2.36
C HIS A 91 -2.66 14.11 2.14
N LEU A 92 -2.92 15.40 2.20
CA LEU A 92 -1.93 16.43 1.94
C LEU A 92 -1.48 17.11 3.23
N LYS A 93 -0.19 17.33 3.35
CA LYS A 93 0.38 18.33 4.24
C LYS A 93 0.80 19.53 3.41
N VAL A 94 0.24 20.68 3.71
CA VAL A 94 0.44 21.90 2.91
C VAL A 94 1.26 22.93 3.70
N ARG A 95 1.84 23.88 2.97
CA ARG A 95 2.52 25.03 3.57
C ARG A 95 1.53 26.16 3.84
N PRO A 96 1.84 27.10 4.75
CA PRO A 96 0.89 28.15 5.17
C PRO A 96 0.39 29.06 4.03
N TYR A 97 1.18 29.20 2.97
CA TYR A 97 0.83 30.04 1.81
C TYR A 97 0.13 29.29 0.67
N ALA A 98 -0.20 28.02 0.88
CA ALA A 98 -0.82 27.19 -0.15
C ALA A 98 -2.26 27.64 -0.44
N LYS A 99 -2.58 27.82 -1.73
CA LYS A 99 -3.94 28.09 -2.18
C LYS A 99 -4.68 26.78 -2.37
N LEU A 100 -5.46 26.38 -1.36
CA LEU A 100 -6.10 25.06 -1.29
C LEU A 100 -7.05 24.80 -2.47
N ASP A 101 -7.85 25.79 -2.86
CA ASP A 101 -8.82 25.65 -3.96
C ASP A 101 -8.11 25.37 -5.30
N ALA A 102 -7.01 26.08 -5.56
CA ALA A 102 -6.22 25.86 -6.76
C ALA A 102 -5.53 24.49 -6.78
N ILE A 103 -5.02 24.06 -5.62
CA ILE A 103 -4.40 22.74 -5.46
C ILE A 103 -5.43 21.64 -5.66
N GLN A 104 -6.62 21.77 -5.09
CA GLN A 104 -7.69 20.79 -5.22
C GLN A 104 -8.11 20.66 -6.70
N GLY A 105 -8.44 21.75 -7.35
CA GLY A 105 -8.89 21.73 -8.75
C GLY A 105 -7.83 21.13 -9.69
N TYR A 106 -6.56 21.48 -9.50
CA TYR A 106 -5.47 20.94 -10.29
C TYR A 106 -5.29 19.42 -10.04
N LEU A 107 -5.29 18.98 -8.78
CA LEU A 107 -5.11 17.58 -8.47
C LEU A 107 -6.25 16.70 -8.95
N GLU A 108 -7.50 17.15 -8.86
CA GLU A 108 -8.64 16.41 -9.37
C GLU A 108 -8.51 16.19 -10.89
N GLN A 109 -8.11 17.21 -11.62
CA GLN A 109 -7.88 17.12 -13.06
C GLN A 109 -6.68 16.23 -13.40
N GLU A 110 -5.54 16.43 -12.74
CA GLU A 110 -4.31 15.67 -12.97
C GLU A 110 -4.49 14.19 -12.68
N ILE A 111 -5.17 13.86 -11.59
CA ILE A 111 -5.46 12.46 -11.23
C ILE A 111 -6.38 11.81 -12.28
N ALA A 112 -7.40 12.54 -12.73
CA ALA A 112 -8.29 12.04 -13.79
C ALA A 112 -7.52 11.80 -15.08
N ASP A 113 -6.59 12.70 -15.44
CA ASP A 113 -5.73 12.57 -16.61
C ASP A 113 -4.75 11.41 -16.50
N ILE A 114 -4.17 11.16 -15.32
CA ILE A 114 -3.34 9.99 -15.06
C ILE A 114 -4.12 8.71 -15.34
N TYR A 115 -5.33 8.59 -14.84
CA TYR A 115 -6.16 7.40 -15.10
C TYR A 115 -6.50 7.26 -16.58
N ARG A 116 -6.87 8.35 -17.24
CA ARG A 116 -7.30 8.33 -18.63
C ARG A 116 -6.15 8.14 -19.61
N LEU A 117 -5.09 8.93 -19.49
CA LEU A 117 -4.01 8.99 -20.47
C LEU A 117 -2.90 7.99 -20.17
N ASN A 118 -2.43 7.93 -18.93
CA ASN A 118 -1.29 7.10 -18.58
C ASN A 118 -1.68 5.64 -18.34
N LEU A 119 -2.85 5.41 -17.78
CA LEU A 119 -3.33 4.05 -17.49
C LEU A 119 -4.32 3.53 -18.53
N GLY A 120 -4.79 4.38 -19.44
CA GLY A 120 -5.73 4.00 -20.50
C GLY A 120 -7.09 3.57 -19.97
N LEU A 121 -7.53 4.12 -18.86
CA LEU A 121 -8.75 3.76 -18.14
C LEU A 121 -9.68 4.97 -18.01
N PRO A 122 -10.33 5.42 -19.10
CA PRO A 122 -11.12 6.66 -19.10
C PRO A 122 -12.27 6.65 -18.09
N ASP A 123 -12.88 5.49 -17.86
CA ASP A 123 -14.04 5.35 -16.98
C ASP A 123 -13.69 4.85 -15.57
N ALA A 124 -12.42 4.60 -15.30
CA ALA A 124 -11.98 4.02 -14.03
C ALA A 124 -11.70 5.06 -12.94
N ALA A 125 -11.62 6.34 -13.29
CA ALA A 125 -11.54 7.41 -12.32
C ALA A 125 -12.85 7.47 -11.53
N GLY A 126 -12.82 6.92 -10.31
CA GLY A 126 -13.92 7.00 -9.37
C GLY A 126 -13.89 8.31 -8.59
N ARG A 127 -14.37 8.25 -7.36
CA ARG A 127 -14.35 9.43 -6.48
C ARG A 127 -12.93 9.79 -6.09
N ILE A 128 -12.55 11.04 -6.35
CA ILE A 128 -11.29 11.62 -5.89
C ILE A 128 -11.62 12.47 -4.66
N GLU A 129 -10.96 12.18 -3.55
CA GLU A 129 -11.13 12.89 -2.28
C GLU A 129 -9.77 13.44 -1.83
N ILE A 130 -9.71 14.72 -1.58
CA ILE A 130 -8.51 15.40 -1.14
C ILE A 130 -8.71 15.89 0.29
N LYS A 131 -7.85 15.45 1.20
CA LYS A 131 -7.90 15.80 2.64
C LYS A 131 -6.62 16.52 3.02
N VAL A 132 -6.76 17.73 3.53
CA VAL A 132 -5.64 18.43 4.17
C VAL A 132 -5.54 17.97 5.62
N VAL A 133 -4.45 17.30 5.94
CA VAL A 133 -4.22 16.66 7.25
C VAL A 133 -3.39 17.54 8.17
N GLY A 134 -2.70 18.55 7.63
CA GLY A 134 -1.88 19.44 8.43
C GLY A 134 -1.17 20.50 7.62
N VAL A 135 -0.71 21.52 8.34
CA VAL A 135 0.10 22.60 7.80
C VAL A 135 1.51 22.47 8.35
N VAL A 136 2.49 22.41 7.46
CA VAL A 136 3.90 22.33 7.84
C VAL A 136 4.46 23.74 7.87
N PRO A 137 4.94 24.23 9.03
CA PRO A 137 5.57 25.55 9.10
C PRO A 137 6.84 25.58 8.26
N GLU A 138 7.15 26.75 7.69
CA GLU A 138 8.43 26.90 6.99
C GLU A 138 9.60 26.69 7.94
N PRO A 139 10.67 26.00 7.50
CA PRO A 139 11.89 25.95 8.27
C PRO A 139 12.39 27.39 8.44
N LYS A 140 12.52 27.83 9.67
CA LYS A 140 13.19 29.11 9.96
C LYS A 140 14.62 28.96 9.49
N VAL A 141 14.95 29.62 8.39
CA VAL A 141 16.34 29.80 7.96
C VAL A 141 16.92 30.85 8.92
N PHE A 142 17.77 30.39 9.80
CA PHE A 142 18.57 31.30 10.63
C PHE A 142 19.78 31.78 9.85
#